data_bbed876e9fe5fe16e8959553dca94823
#
_entry.id   bbed876e9fe5fe16e8959553dca94823
#
_cell.length_a   1.000
_cell.length_b   1.000
_cell.length_c   1.000
_cell.angle_alpha   90.00
_cell.angle_beta   90.00
_cell.angle_gamma   90.00
#
_symmetry.space_group_name_H-M   'P 1'
#
loop_
_entity.id
_entity.type
_entity.pdbx_description
1 polymer ?
#
loop_
_entity_poly.entity_id
_entity_poly.type
_entity_poly.pdbx_seq_one_letter_code
_entity_poly.pdbx_strand_id
1 'polypeptide(L)'
;SLARFKKDIYGITNIDNLSGDEKKKAEKYLNSTPEEVYEYLRSGKNGPQGTGNMFGIADSYSTEDTLKIMSVRYDVFMNRYSQTTPITVATNISDKSIAAISEHDDEYPGVSIKADSLRKYNDAKYFSSVLGYTGVVSESELKELNGNGGKYEANDVVGKTGIEKTMESTLQGKKGQKDVLVDNLGKVIKTVKTTKASAGNNVYLTIDADLQ
;
A
#
# COMPACT_ATOMS: atom_id res chain seq x y z
N SER A 1 -5.69 -14.30 -1.01
CA SER A 1 -6.73 -15.17 -1.59
C SER A 1 -8.11 -14.51 -1.47
N LEU A 2 -9.06 -14.89 -2.33
CA LEU A 2 -10.43 -14.36 -2.31
C LEU A 2 -11.11 -14.58 -0.93
N ALA A 3 -10.86 -15.70 -0.29
CA ALA A 3 -11.39 -16.00 1.03
C ALA A 3 -10.88 -15.00 2.09
N ARG A 4 -9.62 -14.61 2.03
CA ARG A 4 -9.06 -13.60 2.94
C ARG A 4 -9.70 -12.23 2.69
N PHE A 5 -9.79 -11.82 1.44
CA PHE A 5 -10.45 -10.57 1.05
C PHE A 5 -11.89 -10.49 1.62
N LYS A 6 -12.69 -11.56 1.45
CA LYS A 6 -14.04 -11.60 2.02
C LYS A 6 -14.03 -11.52 3.54
N LYS A 7 -13.13 -12.22 4.23
CA LYS A 7 -12.97 -12.09 5.69
C LYS A 7 -12.70 -10.64 6.10
N ASP A 8 -11.79 -9.99 5.41
CA ASP A 8 -11.39 -8.61 5.73
C ASP A 8 -12.55 -7.61 5.56
N ILE A 9 -13.27 -7.67 4.44
CA ILE A 9 -14.38 -6.73 4.17
C ILE A 9 -15.62 -6.98 5.05
N TYR A 10 -15.91 -8.22 5.38
CA TYR A 10 -17.05 -8.57 6.26
C TYR A 10 -16.70 -8.59 7.75
N GLY A 11 -15.44 -8.31 8.11
CA GLY A 11 -14.98 -8.25 9.51
C GLY A 11 -14.96 -9.63 10.21
N ILE A 12 -14.77 -10.71 9.45
CA ILE A 12 -14.74 -12.09 9.98
C ILE A 12 -13.32 -12.45 10.37
N THR A 13 -12.99 -12.39 11.65
CA THR A 13 -11.63 -12.68 12.13
C THR A 13 -11.35 -14.18 12.20
N ASN A 14 -12.22 -14.95 12.87
CA ASN A 14 -12.08 -16.40 12.98
C ASN A 14 -13.47 -17.06 12.99
N ILE A 15 -13.78 -17.84 11.97
CA ILE A 15 -15.07 -18.52 11.83
C ILE A 15 -15.21 -19.70 12.78
N ASP A 16 -14.11 -20.31 13.20
CA ASP A 16 -14.12 -21.50 14.07
C ASP A 16 -14.52 -21.14 15.50
N ASN A 17 -14.36 -19.87 15.89
CA ASN A 17 -14.79 -19.35 17.19
C ASN A 17 -16.25 -18.93 17.22
N LEU A 18 -16.94 -18.93 16.08
CA LEU A 18 -18.36 -18.57 15.97
C LEU A 18 -19.24 -19.81 16.15
N SER A 19 -20.42 -19.61 16.73
CA SER A 19 -21.41 -20.68 16.95
C SER A 19 -22.79 -20.25 16.48
N GLY A 20 -23.66 -21.25 16.29
CA GLY A 20 -25.07 -21.03 16.00
C GLY A 20 -25.32 -20.16 14.77
N ASP A 21 -26.15 -19.14 14.91
CA ASP A 21 -26.57 -18.26 13.82
C ASP A 21 -25.45 -17.31 13.34
N GLU A 22 -24.50 -17.00 14.22
CA GLU A 22 -23.35 -16.16 13.82
C GLU A 22 -22.46 -16.89 12.82
N LYS A 23 -22.21 -18.18 13.04
CA LYS A 23 -21.44 -19.02 12.12
C LYS A 23 -22.13 -19.13 10.76
N LYS A 24 -23.44 -19.39 10.75
CA LYS A 24 -24.25 -19.46 9.52
C LYS A 24 -24.21 -18.15 8.73
N LYS A 25 -24.29 -17.00 9.42
CA LYS A 25 -24.16 -15.67 8.78
C LYS A 25 -22.77 -15.46 8.19
N ALA A 26 -21.72 -15.80 8.92
CA ALA A 26 -20.34 -15.69 8.43
C ALA A 26 -20.11 -16.59 7.21
N GLU A 27 -20.59 -17.83 7.23
CA GLU A 27 -20.53 -18.74 6.08
C GLU A 27 -21.27 -18.18 4.85
N LYS A 28 -22.46 -17.60 5.05
CA LYS A 28 -23.20 -16.91 3.97
C LYS A 28 -22.36 -15.79 3.35
N TYR A 29 -21.72 -14.93 4.15
CA TYR A 29 -20.88 -13.85 3.63
C TYR A 29 -19.64 -14.36 2.91
N LEU A 30 -19.01 -15.41 3.39
CA LEU A 30 -17.85 -16.01 2.71
C LEU A 30 -18.23 -16.65 1.36
N ASN A 31 -19.48 -17.12 1.23
CA ASN A 31 -20.02 -17.71 0.00
C ASN A 31 -20.72 -16.68 -0.91
N SER A 32 -20.70 -15.37 -0.58
CA SER A 32 -21.34 -14.33 -1.39
C SER A 32 -20.78 -14.31 -2.82
N THR A 33 -21.65 -13.98 -3.77
CA THR A 33 -21.28 -13.85 -5.18
C THR A 33 -20.45 -12.57 -5.43
N PRO A 34 -19.73 -12.44 -6.55
CA PRO A 34 -19.05 -11.19 -6.90
C PRO A 34 -19.97 -9.98 -6.93
N GLU A 35 -21.21 -10.15 -7.40
CA GLU A 35 -22.23 -9.11 -7.47
C GLU A 35 -22.67 -8.66 -6.08
N GLU A 36 -22.87 -9.60 -5.14
CA GLU A 36 -23.20 -9.31 -3.74
C GLU A 36 -22.06 -8.56 -3.05
N VAL A 37 -20.81 -8.94 -3.30
CA VAL A 37 -19.61 -8.25 -2.80
C VAL A 37 -19.53 -6.84 -3.38
N TYR A 38 -19.75 -6.69 -4.68
CA TYR A 38 -19.74 -5.38 -5.34
C TYR A 38 -20.79 -4.45 -4.73
N GLU A 39 -22.05 -4.91 -4.57
CA GLU A 39 -23.14 -4.12 -3.98
C GLU A 39 -22.87 -3.78 -2.52
N TYR A 40 -22.27 -4.71 -1.76
CA TYR A 40 -21.87 -4.44 -0.40
C TYR A 40 -20.79 -3.36 -0.31
N LEU A 41 -19.73 -3.46 -1.09
CA LEU A 41 -18.66 -2.47 -1.10
C LEU A 41 -19.16 -1.10 -1.58
N ARG A 42 -20.03 -1.07 -2.58
CA ARG A 42 -20.58 0.16 -3.14
C ARG A 42 -21.49 0.89 -2.16
N SER A 43 -22.46 0.18 -1.60
CA SER A 43 -23.60 0.77 -0.87
C SER A 43 -23.87 0.21 0.52
N GLY A 44 -23.15 -0.80 0.95
CA GLY A 44 -23.39 -1.52 2.22
C GLY A 44 -24.52 -2.55 2.15
N LYS A 45 -25.17 -2.75 0.98
CA LYS A 45 -26.19 -3.80 0.81
C LYS A 45 -25.58 -5.18 0.90
N ASN A 46 -26.38 -6.16 1.35
CA ASN A 46 -25.98 -7.58 1.45
C ASN A 46 -24.84 -7.86 2.43
N GLY A 47 -24.47 -6.91 3.29
CA GLY A 47 -23.44 -7.06 4.30
C GLY A 47 -23.99 -7.14 5.73
N PRO A 48 -23.10 -7.17 6.74
CA PRO A 48 -23.48 -7.16 8.14
C PRO A 48 -24.30 -5.93 8.50
N GLN A 49 -25.32 -6.14 9.36
CA GLN A 49 -26.13 -5.02 9.85
C GLN A 49 -25.26 -4.04 10.66
N GLY A 50 -25.44 -2.75 10.44
CA GLY A 50 -24.69 -1.68 11.14
C GLY A 50 -23.36 -1.29 10.50
N THR A 51 -22.98 -1.91 9.39
CA THR A 51 -21.77 -1.47 8.63
C THR A 51 -21.99 -0.19 7.80
N GLY A 52 -23.24 0.31 7.79
CA GLY A 52 -23.57 1.55 7.09
C GLY A 52 -23.47 1.45 5.58
N ASN A 53 -23.15 2.56 4.98
CA ASN A 53 -22.97 2.69 3.54
C ASN A 53 -21.53 2.35 3.15
N MET A 54 -21.09 1.12 3.33
CA MET A 54 -19.69 0.67 3.24
C MET A 54 -18.73 1.74 2.66
N PHE A 55 -18.55 1.81 1.36
CA PHE A 55 -17.76 2.88 0.75
C PHE A 55 -18.60 4.10 0.27
N GLY A 56 -19.92 4.02 0.28
CA GLY A 56 -20.80 5.15 -0.04
C GLY A 56 -20.59 5.70 -1.46
N ILE A 57 -20.46 4.81 -2.45
CA ILE A 57 -20.24 5.21 -3.84
C ILE A 57 -21.59 5.43 -4.52
N ALA A 58 -21.75 6.60 -5.15
CA ALA A 58 -23.00 6.97 -5.81
C ALA A 58 -23.28 6.08 -7.04
N ASP A 59 -24.58 5.89 -7.32
CA ASP A 59 -25.05 5.08 -8.46
C ASP A 59 -24.78 5.74 -9.81
N SER A 60 -24.40 7.02 -9.83
CA SER A 60 -24.11 7.78 -11.05
C SER A 60 -22.77 7.45 -11.71
N TYR A 61 -21.86 6.77 -10.99
CA TYR A 61 -20.58 6.37 -11.54
C TYR A 61 -20.70 5.14 -12.44
N SER A 62 -19.88 5.10 -13.50
CA SER A 62 -19.74 3.90 -14.31
C SER A 62 -19.19 2.73 -13.47
N THR A 63 -19.40 1.48 -13.94
CA THR A 63 -18.83 0.31 -13.26
C THR A 63 -17.31 0.38 -13.15
N GLU A 64 -16.65 0.88 -14.22
CA GLU A 64 -15.20 1.05 -14.25
C GLU A 64 -14.72 2.05 -13.20
N ASP A 65 -15.35 3.23 -13.12
CA ASP A 65 -14.99 4.25 -12.12
C ASP A 65 -15.32 3.78 -10.70
N THR A 66 -16.45 3.09 -10.53
CA THR A 66 -16.81 2.48 -9.25
C THR A 66 -15.73 1.52 -8.77
N LEU A 67 -15.19 0.67 -9.63
CA LEU A 67 -14.12 -0.27 -9.28
C LEU A 67 -12.81 0.45 -8.94
N LYS A 68 -12.47 1.53 -9.64
CA LYS A 68 -11.31 2.38 -9.32
C LYS A 68 -11.47 3.01 -7.93
N ILE A 69 -12.64 3.58 -7.65
CA ILE A 69 -12.96 4.18 -6.35
C ILE A 69 -12.91 3.11 -5.25
N MET A 70 -13.46 1.91 -5.51
CA MET A 70 -13.42 0.78 -4.57
C MET A 70 -12.00 0.38 -4.21
N SER A 71 -11.10 0.30 -5.20
CA SER A 71 -9.71 -0.09 -4.93
C SER A 71 -9.01 0.90 -3.98
N VAL A 72 -9.14 2.20 -4.25
CA VAL A 72 -8.56 3.23 -3.37
C VAL A 72 -9.18 3.18 -1.97
N ARG A 73 -10.52 3.10 -1.88
CA ARG A 73 -11.21 3.05 -0.57
C ARG A 73 -10.92 1.78 0.20
N TYR A 74 -10.70 0.66 -0.50
CA TYR A 74 -10.28 -0.59 0.13
C TYR A 74 -8.88 -0.46 0.74
N ASP A 75 -7.92 0.16 0.06
CA ASP A 75 -6.59 0.39 0.61
C ASP A 75 -6.65 1.29 1.85
N VAL A 76 -7.46 2.35 1.82
CA VAL A 76 -7.73 3.18 3.01
C VAL A 76 -8.36 2.36 4.13
N PHE A 77 -9.35 1.52 3.82
CA PHE A 77 -10.03 0.67 4.79
C PHE A 77 -9.07 -0.34 5.44
N MET A 78 -8.18 -0.96 4.68
CA MET A 78 -7.20 -1.90 5.23
C MET A 78 -6.18 -1.22 6.15
N ASN A 79 -5.89 0.05 5.91
CA ASN A 79 -4.95 0.85 6.70
C ASN A 79 -5.63 1.75 7.75
N ARG A 80 -6.93 1.58 8.02
CA ARG A 80 -7.75 2.45 8.89
C ARG A 80 -7.25 2.59 10.33
N TYR A 81 -6.42 1.66 10.80
CA TYR A 81 -5.84 1.72 12.13
C TYR A 81 -4.61 2.61 12.24
N SER A 82 -4.07 3.06 11.11
CA SER A 82 -2.90 3.95 11.06
C SER A 82 -3.33 5.31 10.51
N GLN A 83 -3.81 6.20 11.38
CA GLN A 83 -4.28 7.54 10.99
C GLN A 83 -3.15 8.49 10.55
N THR A 84 -1.91 8.16 10.87
CA THR A 84 -0.74 9.01 10.61
C THR A 84 0.14 8.52 9.48
N THR A 85 -0.09 7.30 8.97
CA THR A 85 0.72 6.72 7.90
C THR A 85 0.07 7.00 6.55
N PRO A 86 0.72 7.73 5.63
CA PRO A 86 0.21 7.94 4.29
C PRO A 86 0.06 6.63 3.53
N ILE A 87 -0.98 6.53 2.71
CA ILE A 87 -1.24 5.39 1.83
C ILE A 87 -0.85 5.78 0.41
N THR A 88 -0.07 4.95 -0.25
CA THR A 88 0.28 5.16 -1.66
C THR A 88 -0.88 4.75 -2.55
N VAL A 89 -1.53 5.72 -3.16
CA VAL A 89 -2.67 5.51 -4.07
C VAL A 89 -2.21 5.17 -5.49
N ALA A 90 -1.15 5.83 -5.96
CA ALA A 90 -0.59 5.62 -7.29
C ALA A 90 0.92 5.88 -7.29
N THR A 91 1.65 5.17 -8.14
CA THR A 91 3.09 5.34 -8.36
C THR A 91 3.35 5.66 -9.81
N ASN A 92 4.51 6.26 -10.11
CA ASN A 92 4.95 6.59 -11.46
C ASN A 92 3.90 7.41 -12.25
N ILE A 93 3.30 8.39 -11.57
CA ILE A 93 2.30 9.30 -12.17
C ILE A 93 2.98 10.25 -13.16
N SER A 94 2.25 10.64 -14.21
CA SER A 94 2.74 11.54 -15.24
C SER A 94 2.91 12.98 -14.73
N ASP A 95 3.82 13.76 -15.36
CA ASP A 95 3.98 15.18 -15.06
C ASP A 95 2.66 15.97 -15.21
N LYS A 96 1.81 15.56 -16.16
CA LYS A 96 0.48 16.13 -16.33
C LYS A 96 -0.41 15.89 -15.11
N SER A 97 -0.37 14.69 -14.54
CA SER A 97 -1.13 14.36 -13.32
C SER A 97 -0.57 15.11 -12.10
N ILE A 98 0.76 15.26 -12.03
CA ILE A 98 1.43 16.06 -10.99
C ILE A 98 0.96 17.50 -11.05
N ALA A 99 0.97 18.12 -12.23
CA ALA A 99 0.52 19.48 -12.44
C ALA A 99 -0.97 19.65 -12.06
N ALA A 100 -1.84 18.76 -12.53
CA ALA A 100 -3.27 18.83 -12.24
C ALA A 100 -3.58 18.72 -10.74
N ILE A 101 -2.94 17.80 -10.01
CA ILE A 101 -3.13 17.67 -8.57
C ILE A 101 -2.58 18.89 -7.82
N SER A 102 -1.44 19.44 -8.28
CA SER A 102 -0.83 20.61 -7.63
C SER A 102 -1.59 21.90 -7.89
N GLU A 103 -2.28 22.02 -9.02
CA GLU A 103 -3.14 23.16 -9.34
C GLU A 103 -4.44 23.17 -8.53
N HIS A 104 -4.93 22.00 -8.14
CA HIS A 104 -6.21 21.81 -7.44
C HIS A 104 -6.00 21.22 -6.03
N ASP A 105 -4.94 21.59 -5.34
CA ASP A 105 -4.59 21.09 -4.01
C ASP A 105 -5.72 21.29 -2.97
N ASP A 106 -6.49 22.34 -3.12
CA ASP A 106 -7.69 22.66 -2.33
C ASP A 106 -8.86 21.68 -2.55
N GLU A 107 -8.95 21.09 -3.74
CA GLU A 107 -9.98 20.10 -4.08
C GLU A 107 -9.61 18.68 -3.58
N TYR A 108 -8.32 18.43 -3.27
CA TYR A 108 -7.79 17.14 -2.83
C TYR A 108 -7.23 17.17 -1.40
N PRO A 109 -8.03 17.51 -0.38
CA PRO A 109 -7.55 17.57 0.99
C PRO A 109 -7.00 16.20 1.45
N GLY A 110 -5.76 16.20 1.93
CA GLY A 110 -5.08 14.97 2.41
C GLY A 110 -4.36 14.19 1.32
N VAL A 111 -4.39 14.63 0.07
CA VAL A 111 -3.56 14.07 -1.00
C VAL A 111 -2.21 14.81 -1.03
N SER A 112 -1.13 14.10 -1.21
CA SER A 112 0.20 14.69 -1.36
C SER A 112 1.01 13.96 -2.43
N ILE A 113 1.85 14.70 -3.15
CA ILE A 113 2.78 14.14 -4.12
C ILE A 113 4.14 14.00 -3.46
N LYS A 114 4.72 12.81 -3.55
CA LYS A 114 6.05 12.52 -3.02
C LYS A 114 6.96 12.05 -4.15
N ALA A 115 8.13 12.68 -4.28
CA ALA A 115 9.17 12.12 -5.10
C ALA A 115 9.81 10.92 -4.39
N ASP A 116 9.90 9.81 -5.08
CA ASP A 116 10.52 8.60 -4.57
C ASP A 116 11.49 8.02 -5.62
N SER A 117 12.45 7.20 -5.18
CA SER A 117 13.39 6.53 -6.07
C SER A 117 12.89 5.11 -6.38
N LEU A 118 12.83 4.80 -7.66
CA LEU A 118 12.45 3.46 -8.11
C LEU A 118 13.69 2.68 -8.54
N ARG A 119 13.69 1.38 -8.25
CA ARG A 119 14.68 0.46 -8.81
C ARG A 119 14.52 0.40 -10.33
N LYS A 120 15.61 0.62 -11.04
CA LYS A 120 15.69 0.42 -12.48
C LYS A 120 16.69 -0.71 -12.75
N TYR A 121 16.23 -1.73 -13.42
CA TYR A 121 17.05 -2.88 -13.82
C TYR A 121 17.28 -2.79 -15.32
N ASN A 122 18.55 -2.74 -15.72
CA ASN A 122 18.91 -2.89 -17.10
C ASN A 122 18.93 -4.40 -17.41
N ASP A 123 18.38 -4.79 -18.55
CA ASP A 123 18.36 -6.19 -19.05
C ASP A 123 17.80 -7.24 -18.06
N ALA A 124 16.88 -6.80 -17.17
CA ALA A 124 16.28 -7.61 -16.09
C ALA A 124 15.64 -8.91 -16.58
N LYS A 125 15.20 -8.97 -17.83
CA LYS A 125 14.54 -10.13 -18.43
C LYS A 125 15.41 -11.39 -18.35
N TYR A 126 16.71 -11.23 -18.49
CA TYR A 126 17.64 -12.35 -18.59
C TYR A 126 18.33 -12.69 -17.26
N PHE A 127 18.47 -11.69 -16.39
CA PHE A 127 19.23 -11.80 -15.14
C PHE A 127 18.39 -11.78 -13.88
N SER A 128 17.08 -11.99 -13.98
CA SER A 128 16.16 -11.91 -12.85
C SER A 128 16.55 -12.83 -11.68
N SER A 129 17.09 -14.01 -11.96
CA SER A 129 17.56 -14.96 -10.93
C SER A 129 18.80 -14.48 -10.18
N VAL A 130 19.68 -13.71 -10.85
CA VAL A 130 20.88 -13.14 -10.26
C VAL A 130 20.54 -11.82 -9.53
N LEU A 131 19.79 -10.96 -10.19
CA LEU A 131 19.38 -9.66 -9.63
C LEU A 131 18.50 -9.83 -8.40
N GLY A 132 17.57 -10.80 -8.44
CA GLY A 132 16.60 -11.01 -7.40
C GLY A 132 15.41 -10.05 -7.52
N TYR A 133 14.69 -9.88 -6.43
CA TYR A 133 13.53 -8.99 -6.36
C TYR A 133 13.44 -8.29 -5.01
N THR A 134 12.67 -7.22 -4.98
CA THR A 134 12.36 -6.45 -3.77
C THR A 134 10.94 -6.76 -3.28
N GLY A 135 10.70 -6.62 -1.99
CA GLY A 135 9.40 -6.83 -1.38
C GLY A 135 9.31 -6.22 0.01
N VAL A 136 8.10 -6.10 0.53
CA VAL A 136 7.88 -5.55 1.88
C VAL A 136 8.61 -6.39 2.91
N VAL A 137 9.30 -5.73 3.83
CA VAL A 137 10.05 -6.37 4.92
C VAL A 137 9.12 -7.20 5.81
N SER A 138 9.52 -8.42 6.14
CA SER A 138 8.84 -9.26 7.14
C SER A 138 9.32 -8.91 8.56
N GLU A 139 8.56 -9.33 9.59
CA GLU A 139 8.97 -9.09 10.99
C GLU A 139 10.34 -9.70 11.33
N SER A 140 10.67 -10.86 10.78
CA SER A 140 11.96 -11.52 10.99
C SER A 140 13.10 -10.74 10.35
N GLU A 141 12.92 -10.32 9.09
CA GLU A 141 13.90 -9.50 8.36
C GLU A 141 14.06 -8.12 9.03
N LEU A 142 12.97 -7.54 9.53
CA LEU A 142 13.00 -6.25 10.23
C LEU A 142 13.88 -6.32 11.48
N LYS A 143 13.75 -7.40 12.26
CA LYS A 143 14.59 -7.64 13.44
C LYS A 143 16.06 -7.84 13.07
N GLU A 144 16.33 -8.61 12.03
CA GLU A 144 17.68 -8.87 11.54
C GLU A 144 18.35 -7.59 11.03
N LEU A 145 17.67 -6.86 10.13
CA LEU A 145 18.22 -5.64 9.53
C LEU A 145 18.45 -4.53 10.56
N ASN A 146 17.52 -4.35 11.49
CA ASN A 146 17.67 -3.35 12.56
C ASN A 146 18.68 -3.78 13.62
N GLY A 147 18.82 -5.09 13.89
CA GLY A 147 19.88 -5.64 14.73
C GLY A 147 21.28 -5.36 14.19
N ASN A 148 21.43 -5.25 12.87
CA ASN A 148 22.67 -4.92 12.17
C ASN A 148 22.86 -3.40 11.95
N GLY A 149 22.11 -2.56 12.67
CA GLY A 149 22.25 -1.09 12.62
C GLY A 149 21.41 -0.40 11.54
N GLY A 150 20.53 -1.12 10.86
CA GLY A 150 19.55 -0.55 9.93
C GLY A 150 18.49 0.30 10.65
N LYS A 151 17.75 1.09 9.87
CA LYS A 151 16.61 1.90 10.34
C LYS A 151 15.38 1.61 9.47
N TYR A 152 14.96 0.35 9.51
CA TYR A 152 13.83 -0.13 8.70
C TYR A 152 12.53 -0.07 9.49
N GLU A 153 11.44 0.18 8.79
CA GLU A 153 10.07 0.20 9.30
C GLU A 153 9.24 -0.90 8.63
N ALA A 154 8.12 -1.26 9.24
CA ALA A 154 7.29 -2.40 8.82
C ALA A 154 6.80 -2.37 7.37
N ASN A 155 6.76 -1.20 6.73
CA ASN A 155 6.29 -1.04 5.34
C ASN A 155 7.45 -0.81 4.36
N ASP A 156 8.68 -0.91 4.80
CA ASP A 156 9.82 -0.73 3.91
C ASP A 156 9.96 -1.87 2.92
N VAL A 157 10.39 -1.50 1.72
CA VAL A 157 10.71 -2.45 0.67
C VAL A 157 12.21 -2.76 0.72
N VAL A 158 12.55 -4.03 0.81
CA VAL A 158 13.92 -4.54 0.92
C VAL A 158 14.20 -5.61 -0.12
N GLY A 159 15.45 -5.86 -0.42
CA GLY A 159 15.87 -6.95 -1.29
C GLY A 159 15.57 -8.32 -0.65
N LYS A 160 14.89 -9.19 -1.38
CA LYS A 160 14.48 -10.52 -0.91
C LYS A 160 15.47 -11.62 -1.30
N THR A 161 16.01 -11.52 -2.47
CA THR A 161 16.93 -12.53 -3.03
C THR A 161 18.01 -11.86 -3.89
N GLY A 162 19.03 -12.62 -4.26
CA GLY A 162 20.05 -12.22 -5.22
C GLY A 162 20.86 -10.99 -4.81
N ILE A 163 21.26 -10.22 -5.78
CA ILE A 163 22.03 -8.98 -5.61
C ILE A 163 21.24 -7.93 -4.80
N GLU A 164 19.93 -7.84 -5.01
CA GLU A 164 19.07 -6.94 -4.23
C GLU A 164 19.22 -7.20 -2.72
N LYS A 165 19.22 -8.45 -2.29
CA LYS A 165 19.41 -8.80 -0.88
C LYS A 165 20.84 -8.57 -0.40
N THR A 166 21.82 -9.02 -1.19
CA THR A 166 23.24 -8.98 -0.79
C THR A 166 23.75 -7.54 -0.72
N MET A 167 23.28 -6.66 -1.62
CA MET A 167 23.70 -5.27 -1.72
C MET A 167 22.69 -4.29 -1.15
N GLU A 168 21.74 -4.76 -0.33
CA GLU A 168 20.66 -3.94 0.25
C GLU A 168 21.20 -2.67 0.92
N SER A 169 22.25 -2.78 1.73
CA SER A 169 22.85 -1.61 2.41
C SER A 169 23.45 -0.56 1.45
N THR A 170 23.82 -0.96 0.26
CA THR A 170 24.35 -0.07 -0.79
C THR A 170 23.23 0.54 -1.62
N LEU A 171 22.25 -0.27 -1.93
CA LEU A 171 21.11 0.07 -2.80
C LEU A 171 20.07 0.91 -2.07
N GLN A 172 19.92 0.72 -0.75
CA GLN A 172 18.95 1.46 0.03
C GLN A 172 19.38 2.92 0.20
N GLY A 173 18.44 3.82 -0.04
CA GLY A 173 18.64 5.25 0.21
C GLY A 173 18.50 5.61 1.70
N LYS A 174 18.58 6.89 1.97
CA LYS A 174 18.26 7.44 3.30
C LYS A 174 16.90 8.09 3.26
N LYS A 175 16.05 7.74 4.22
CA LYS A 175 14.72 8.33 4.36
C LYS A 175 14.79 9.82 4.62
N GLY A 176 13.90 10.57 3.99
CA GLY A 176 13.62 11.93 4.40
C GLY A 176 12.79 11.94 5.68
N GLN A 177 12.88 13.02 6.43
CA GLN A 177 12.10 13.23 7.65
C GLN A 177 11.48 14.62 7.61
N LYS A 178 10.21 14.70 8.01
CA LYS A 178 9.49 15.95 8.12
C LYS A 178 8.85 16.05 9.51
N ASP A 179 9.36 16.96 10.33
CA ASP A 179 8.82 17.25 11.63
C ASP A 179 7.72 18.30 11.47
N VAL A 180 6.51 17.97 11.87
CA VAL A 180 5.33 18.82 11.71
C VAL A 180 4.64 19.04 13.05
N LEU A 181 4.06 20.23 13.23
CA LEU A 181 3.08 20.51 14.27
C LEU A 181 1.69 20.20 13.73
N VAL A 182 0.93 19.43 14.48
CA VAL A 182 -0.45 19.06 14.14
C VAL A 182 -1.41 19.61 15.18
N ASP A 183 -2.65 19.85 14.80
CA ASP A 183 -3.75 20.15 15.71
C ASP A 183 -4.29 18.90 16.41
N ASN A 184 -5.29 19.05 17.23
CA ASN A 184 -5.95 17.96 17.95
C ASN A 184 -6.69 16.96 17.04
N LEU A 185 -6.87 17.29 15.76
CA LEU A 185 -7.47 16.43 14.72
C LEU A 185 -6.42 15.80 13.81
N GLY A 186 -5.12 16.03 14.08
CA GLY A 186 -4.03 15.51 13.26
C GLY A 186 -3.72 16.30 11.99
N LYS A 187 -4.35 17.48 11.80
CA LYS A 187 -4.07 18.36 10.66
C LYS A 187 -2.76 19.09 10.85
N VAL A 188 -1.90 19.08 9.84
CA VAL A 188 -0.62 19.77 9.86
C VAL A 188 -0.84 21.30 9.89
N ILE A 189 -0.41 21.93 10.99
CA ILE A 189 -0.44 23.41 11.15
C ILE A 189 0.83 24.01 10.57
N LYS A 190 2.00 23.40 10.83
CA LYS A 190 3.29 23.96 10.45
C LYS A 190 4.32 22.84 10.29
N THR A 191 5.16 22.95 9.27
CA THR A 191 6.38 22.17 9.14
C THR A 191 7.51 22.86 9.90
N VAL A 192 8.12 22.16 10.86
CA VAL A 192 9.21 22.67 11.71
C VAL A 192 10.55 22.40 11.06
N LYS A 193 10.75 21.18 10.55
CA LYS A 193 12.01 20.74 9.96
C LYS A 193 11.74 19.77 8.81
N THR A 194 12.57 19.85 7.78
CA THR A 194 12.54 18.89 6.68
C THR A 194 13.97 18.42 6.39
N THR A 195 14.16 17.11 6.43
CA THR A 195 15.39 16.46 5.93
C THR A 195 15.02 15.74 4.63
N LYS A 196 15.71 16.04 3.55
CA LYS A 196 15.45 15.43 2.25
C LYS A 196 15.86 13.96 2.24
N ALA A 197 15.08 13.13 1.55
CA ALA A 197 15.50 11.77 1.21
C ALA A 197 16.68 11.80 0.22
N SER A 198 17.53 10.80 0.26
CA SER A 198 18.55 10.58 -0.75
C SER A 198 18.46 9.16 -1.30
N ALA A 199 18.59 9.02 -2.61
CA ALA A 199 18.66 7.70 -3.26
C ALA A 199 19.88 6.91 -2.77
N GLY A 200 19.81 5.60 -2.84
CA GLY A 200 20.95 4.71 -2.65
C GLY A 200 21.94 4.79 -3.83
N ASN A 201 23.00 4.04 -3.72
CA ASN A 201 24.02 3.99 -4.76
C ASN A 201 23.65 2.98 -5.85
N ASN A 202 24.21 3.16 -7.06
CA ASN A 202 24.10 2.17 -8.11
C ASN A 202 25.07 1.01 -7.86
N VAL A 203 24.67 -0.20 -8.26
CA VAL A 203 25.52 -1.39 -8.28
C VAL A 203 25.78 -1.76 -9.73
N TYR A 204 27.04 -1.88 -10.10
CA TYR A 204 27.49 -2.29 -11.42
C TYR A 204 27.98 -3.73 -11.34
N LEU A 205 27.43 -4.57 -12.19
CA LEU A 205 27.82 -5.98 -12.27
C LEU A 205 28.83 -6.18 -13.42
N THR A 206 29.71 -7.16 -13.27
CA THR A 206 30.68 -7.54 -14.30
C THR A 206 30.12 -8.57 -15.30
N ILE A 207 28.81 -8.77 -15.29
CA ILE A 207 28.13 -9.68 -16.20
C ILE A 207 28.04 -9.02 -17.58
N ASP A 208 28.44 -9.74 -18.60
CA ASP A 208 28.26 -9.34 -20.00
C ASP A 208 26.82 -9.63 -20.42
N ALA A 209 26.06 -8.60 -20.75
CA ALA A 209 24.67 -8.72 -21.14
C ALA A 209 24.47 -9.35 -22.54
N ASP A 210 25.50 -9.31 -23.37
CA ASP A 210 25.48 -9.86 -24.73
C ASP A 210 25.85 -11.36 -24.76
N LEU A 211 26.32 -11.89 -23.64
CA LEU A 211 26.75 -13.28 -23.51
C LEU A 211 25.58 -14.17 -23.05
N GLN A 212 24.62 -14.38 -23.96
CA GLN A 212 23.45 -15.26 -23.76
C GLN A 212 23.52 -16.52 -24.58
#